data_2b7500bccfb80ea001b91ccbf2201b27
#
_entry.id   2b7500bccfb80ea001b91ccbf2201b27
#
_cell.length_a   1.000
_cell.length_b   1.000
_cell.length_c   1.000
_cell.angle_alpha   90.00
_cell.angle_beta   90.00
_cell.angle_gamma   90.00
#
_symmetry.space_group_name_H-M   'P 1'
#
loop_
_entity.id
_entity.type
_entity.pdbx_description
1 polymer ?
#
loop_
_entity_poly.entity_id
_entity_poly.type
_entity_poly.pdbx_seq_one_letter_code
_entity_poly.pdbx_strand_id
1 'polypeptide(L)'
;MTTDIICEVSMDIKAPASRVWDALVNPEKIAKYLFGTKATSDWKVGSPITFSGEWEGKAYEDRGTILQVEKGKIFKYNYWSNFSGNADLPENYQDITYTLNEKGGGITTFTVIQENCKTEEIRDHSVKNWTSVLQCMKDLLEKGEI
;
A
#
# COMPACT_ATOMS: atom_id res chain seq x y z
N MET A 1 19.94 2.16 9.44
CA MET A 1 19.50 3.28 10.30
C MET A 1 18.13 3.77 9.82
N THR A 2 17.18 3.92 10.73
CA THR A 2 15.84 4.43 10.40
C THR A 2 15.83 5.96 10.39
N THR A 3 14.84 6.53 9.74
CA THR A 3 14.67 8.00 9.66
C THR A 3 13.28 8.39 10.14
N ASP A 4 13.10 9.66 10.49
CA ASP A 4 11.81 10.23 10.86
C ASP A 4 11.08 10.84 9.67
N ILE A 5 11.57 10.63 8.46
CA ILE A 5 10.96 11.15 7.25
C ILE A 5 9.78 10.27 6.88
N ILE A 6 8.60 10.86 6.81
CA ILE A 6 7.33 10.16 6.62
C ILE A 6 6.64 10.68 5.35
N CYS A 7 6.09 9.75 4.58
CA CYS A 7 5.17 10.03 3.48
C CYS A 7 3.75 9.77 3.96
N GLU A 8 2.86 10.73 3.79
CA GLU A 8 1.45 10.56 4.14
C GLU A 8 0.57 11.07 3.01
N VAL A 9 -0.36 10.24 2.53
CA VAL A 9 -1.32 10.60 1.50
C VAL A 9 -2.70 10.13 1.94
N SER A 10 -3.70 10.98 1.78
CA SER A 10 -5.07 10.70 2.19
C SER A 10 -6.04 11.07 1.09
N MET A 11 -7.12 10.30 0.96
CA MET A 11 -8.14 10.55 -0.07
C MET A 11 -9.50 10.03 0.38
N ASP A 12 -10.55 10.80 0.11
CA ASP A 12 -11.92 10.36 0.35
C ASP A 12 -12.41 9.54 -0.84
N ILE A 13 -12.98 8.36 -0.56
CA ILE A 13 -13.49 7.44 -1.57
C ILE A 13 -14.98 7.22 -1.32
N LYS A 14 -15.79 7.35 -2.36
CA LYS A 14 -17.24 7.10 -2.28
C LYS A 14 -17.54 5.61 -2.33
N ALA A 15 -17.13 4.91 -1.29
CA ALA A 15 -17.37 3.48 -1.11
C ALA A 15 -17.33 3.17 0.40
N PRO A 16 -18.10 2.18 0.86
CA PRO A 16 -18.05 1.79 2.27
C PRO A 16 -16.70 1.15 2.61
N ALA A 17 -16.33 1.22 3.89
CA ALA A 17 -15.04 0.68 4.36
C ALA A 17 -14.86 -0.80 4.00
N SER A 18 -15.93 -1.58 4.00
CA SER A 18 -15.87 -3.00 3.64
C SER A 18 -15.40 -3.23 2.20
N ARG A 19 -15.81 -2.38 1.27
CA ARG A 19 -15.38 -2.48 -0.12
C ARG A 19 -13.94 -2.00 -0.31
N VAL A 20 -13.56 -0.93 0.39
CA VAL A 20 -12.18 -0.45 0.37
C VAL A 20 -11.26 -1.51 0.95
N TRP A 21 -11.64 -2.11 2.07
CA TRP A 21 -10.87 -3.19 2.70
C TRP A 21 -10.67 -4.38 1.75
N ASP A 22 -11.74 -4.82 1.10
CA ASP A 22 -11.64 -5.93 0.15
C ASP A 22 -10.65 -5.62 -0.98
N ALA A 23 -10.60 -4.36 -1.42
CA ALA A 23 -9.63 -3.94 -2.43
C ALA A 23 -8.18 -4.01 -1.93
N LEU A 24 -7.97 -3.93 -0.61
CA LEU A 24 -6.62 -3.98 -0.02
C LEU A 24 -6.10 -5.41 0.17
N VAL A 25 -6.99 -6.38 0.34
CA VAL A 25 -6.61 -7.76 0.67
C VAL A 25 -7.03 -8.78 -0.40
N ASN A 26 -7.46 -8.32 -1.55
CA ASN A 26 -7.85 -9.17 -2.67
C ASN A 26 -6.83 -9.00 -3.81
N PRO A 27 -6.00 -10.04 -4.09
CA PRO A 27 -4.95 -9.93 -5.11
C PRO A 27 -5.44 -9.51 -6.50
N GLU A 28 -6.62 -9.96 -6.91
CA GLU A 28 -7.17 -9.59 -8.22
C GLU A 28 -7.46 -8.09 -8.31
N LYS A 29 -7.93 -7.50 -7.20
CA LYS A 29 -8.22 -6.07 -7.13
C LYS A 29 -6.94 -5.25 -7.00
N ILE A 30 -5.99 -5.74 -6.20
CA ILE A 30 -4.67 -5.11 -6.04
C ILE A 30 -3.99 -4.97 -7.40
N ALA A 31 -4.04 -6.01 -8.23
CA ALA A 31 -3.44 -5.97 -9.57
C ALA A 31 -3.99 -4.84 -10.42
N LYS A 32 -5.27 -4.47 -10.23
CA LYS A 32 -5.91 -3.43 -11.03
C LYS A 32 -5.42 -2.02 -10.69
N TYR A 33 -5.19 -1.72 -9.40
CA TYR A 33 -4.74 -0.37 -9.03
C TYR A 33 -3.23 -0.28 -8.80
N LEU A 34 -2.51 -1.40 -8.74
CA LEU A 34 -1.05 -1.44 -8.69
C LEU A 34 -0.43 -1.87 -10.03
N PHE A 35 -1.11 -1.54 -11.13
CA PHE A 35 -0.55 -1.66 -12.48
C PHE A 35 -0.07 -3.08 -12.84
N GLY A 36 -0.85 -4.09 -12.46
CA GLY A 36 -0.54 -5.48 -12.78
C GLY A 36 0.31 -6.21 -11.75
N THR A 37 0.64 -5.57 -10.64
CA THR A 37 1.40 -6.21 -9.55
C THR A 37 0.62 -7.36 -8.94
N LYS A 38 1.29 -8.51 -8.79
CA LYS A 38 0.72 -9.67 -8.14
C LYS A 38 1.09 -9.66 -6.66
N ALA A 39 0.09 -9.53 -5.79
CA ALA A 39 0.26 -9.62 -4.34
C ALA A 39 0.00 -11.06 -3.89
N THR A 40 0.86 -11.59 -3.01
CA THR A 40 0.72 -12.94 -2.48
C THR A 40 0.89 -12.91 -0.97
N SER A 41 -0.10 -13.40 -0.23
CA SER A 41 -0.08 -13.51 1.23
C SER A 41 -1.28 -14.31 1.69
N ASP A 42 -1.30 -14.76 2.96
CA ASP A 42 -2.49 -15.28 3.61
C ASP A 42 -3.21 -14.19 4.45
N TRP A 43 -2.67 -12.97 4.44
CA TRP A 43 -3.28 -11.77 5.05
C TRP A 43 -3.42 -11.83 6.56
N LYS A 44 -2.55 -12.58 7.24
CA LYS A 44 -2.54 -12.72 8.69
C LYS A 44 -1.31 -12.06 9.29
N VAL A 45 -1.42 -11.55 10.51
CA VAL A 45 -0.29 -10.99 11.24
C VAL A 45 0.83 -12.01 11.35
N GLY A 46 2.05 -11.58 11.05
CA GLY A 46 3.23 -12.44 11.07
C GLY A 46 3.51 -13.16 9.76
N SER A 47 2.58 -13.11 8.81
CA SER A 47 2.75 -13.77 7.50
C SER A 47 3.54 -12.93 6.54
N PRO A 48 4.29 -13.56 5.61
CA PRO A 48 4.95 -12.81 4.57
C PRO A 48 3.94 -12.25 3.56
N ILE A 49 4.31 -11.12 2.96
CA ILE A 49 3.59 -10.53 1.85
C ILE A 49 4.60 -10.22 0.75
N THR A 50 4.27 -10.58 -0.49
CA THR A 50 5.13 -10.31 -1.63
C THR A 50 4.33 -9.61 -2.72
N PHE A 51 5.01 -8.69 -3.42
CA PHE A 51 4.47 -7.98 -4.59
C PHE A 51 5.43 -8.22 -5.74
N SER A 52 4.97 -8.88 -6.78
CA SER A 52 5.83 -9.24 -7.91
C SER A 52 5.22 -8.81 -9.24
N GLY A 53 6.09 -8.59 -10.24
CA GLY A 53 5.67 -8.20 -11.57
C GLY A 53 6.87 -7.88 -12.44
N GLU A 54 6.61 -7.21 -13.57
CA GLU A 54 7.64 -6.74 -14.48
C GLU A 54 7.46 -5.25 -14.73
N TRP A 55 8.57 -4.55 -14.79
CA TRP A 55 8.60 -3.14 -15.16
C TRP A 55 9.73 -2.90 -16.15
N GLU A 56 9.38 -2.40 -17.33
CA GLU A 56 10.31 -2.18 -18.44
C GLU A 56 11.15 -3.44 -18.77
N GLY A 57 10.50 -4.62 -18.77
CA GLY A 57 11.15 -5.87 -19.07
C GLY A 57 11.95 -6.48 -17.95
N LYS A 58 11.97 -5.85 -16.78
CA LYS A 58 12.70 -6.35 -15.59
C LYS A 58 11.73 -6.84 -14.55
N ALA A 59 11.95 -8.08 -14.08
CA ALA A 59 11.16 -8.65 -13.00
C ALA A 59 11.51 -7.98 -11.68
N TYR A 60 10.50 -7.70 -10.87
CA TYR A 60 10.71 -7.24 -9.51
C TYR A 60 9.95 -8.13 -8.53
N GLU A 61 10.46 -8.18 -7.31
CA GLU A 61 9.78 -8.82 -6.19
C GLU A 61 10.03 -7.98 -4.93
N ASP A 62 8.99 -7.32 -4.48
CA ASP A 62 9.02 -6.58 -3.23
C ASP A 62 8.47 -7.49 -2.14
N ARG A 63 8.99 -7.35 -0.92
CA ARG A 63 8.61 -8.26 0.16
C ARG A 63 8.47 -7.54 1.49
N GLY A 64 7.75 -8.17 2.39
CA GLY A 64 7.59 -7.69 3.75
C GLY A 64 6.87 -8.69 4.62
N THR A 65 6.47 -8.23 5.79
CA THR A 65 5.73 -9.02 6.78
C THR A 65 4.52 -8.21 7.24
N ILE A 66 3.40 -8.88 7.41
CA ILE A 66 2.18 -8.25 7.92
C ILE A 66 2.35 -8.02 9.42
N LEU A 67 2.21 -6.78 9.87
CA LEU A 67 2.45 -6.37 11.24
C LEU A 67 1.17 -6.17 12.04
N GLN A 68 0.08 -5.73 11.41
CA GLN A 68 -1.17 -5.47 12.09
C GLN A 68 -2.34 -5.59 11.10
N VAL A 69 -3.42 -6.24 11.54
CA VAL A 69 -4.66 -6.38 10.77
C VAL A 69 -5.85 -6.14 11.69
N GLU A 70 -6.61 -5.07 11.42
CA GLU A 70 -7.90 -4.82 12.05
C GLU A 70 -8.89 -4.61 10.90
N LYS A 71 -9.68 -5.62 10.62
CA LYS A 71 -10.55 -5.66 9.45
C LYS A 71 -11.41 -4.40 9.33
N GLY A 72 -11.31 -3.76 8.19
CA GLY A 72 -12.07 -2.54 7.89
C GLY A 72 -11.51 -1.27 8.52
N LYS A 73 -10.38 -1.34 9.23
CA LYS A 73 -9.80 -0.20 9.94
C LYS A 73 -8.33 0.04 9.67
N ILE A 74 -7.47 -0.96 9.93
CA ILE A 74 -6.01 -0.81 9.83
C ILE A 74 -5.39 -2.05 9.20
N PHE A 75 -4.50 -1.82 8.26
CA PHE A 75 -3.64 -2.85 7.69
C PHE A 75 -2.22 -2.29 7.67
N LYS A 76 -1.30 -2.94 8.39
CA LYS A 76 0.09 -2.49 8.47
C LYS A 76 1.03 -3.62 8.09
N TYR A 77 2.01 -3.30 7.25
CA TYR A 77 3.07 -4.24 6.87
C TYR A 77 4.37 -3.47 6.70
N ASN A 78 5.50 -4.19 6.78
CA ASN A 78 6.75 -3.59 6.37
C ASN A 78 7.06 -3.96 4.92
N TYR A 79 8.01 -3.25 4.31
CA TYR A 79 8.19 -3.30 2.87
C TYR A 79 9.64 -3.03 2.49
N TRP A 80 10.16 -3.86 1.59
CA TRP A 80 11.47 -3.68 0.97
C TRP A 80 11.37 -4.07 -0.51
N SER A 81 12.03 -3.29 -1.37
CA SER A 81 12.03 -3.55 -2.82
C SER A 81 13.45 -3.85 -3.29
N ASN A 82 13.57 -4.85 -4.19
CA ASN A 82 14.84 -5.14 -4.83
C ASN A 82 15.28 -4.04 -5.80
N PHE A 83 14.38 -3.10 -6.12
CA PHE A 83 14.71 -1.92 -6.93
C PHE A 83 15.16 -0.72 -6.09
N SER A 84 15.13 -0.83 -4.77
CA SER A 84 15.46 0.28 -3.88
C SER A 84 16.95 0.67 -3.91
N GLY A 85 17.82 -0.24 -4.34
CA GLY A 85 19.25 -0.06 -4.26
C GLY A 85 19.84 -0.35 -2.89
N ASN A 86 19.00 -0.72 -1.91
CA ASN A 86 19.41 -1.03 -0.55
C ASN A 86 19.45 -2.55 -0.34
N ALA A 87 20.31 -3.00 0.58
CA ALA A 87 20.36 -4.41 0.95
C ALA A 87 19.10 -4.84 1.70
N ASP A 88 18.73 -6.11 1.61
CA ASP A 88 17.59 -6.68 2.34
C ASP A 88 17.99 -6.88 3.81
N LEU A 89 17.92 -5.79 4.56
CA LEU A 89 18.24 -5.72 5.99
C LEU A 89 17.08 -5.03 6.72
N PRO A 90 16.80 -5.38 7.99
CA PRO A 90 15.68 -4.79 8.73
C PRO A 90 15.68 -3.26 8.74
N GLU A 91 16.83 -2.63 8.81
CA GLU A 91 16.99 -1.17 8.83
C GLU A 91 16.58 -0.50 7.52
N ASN A 92 16.46 -1.27 6.43
CA ASN A 92 16.08 -0.78 5.12
C ASN A 92 14.61 -1.04 4.79
N TYR A 93 13.86 -1.65 5.72
CA TYR A 93 12.43 -1.83 5.55
C TYR A 93 11.67 -0.58 5.94
N GLN A 94 10.60 -0.33 5.23
CA GLN A 94 9.70 0.80 5.49
C GLN A 94 8.39 0.24 6.04
N ASP A 95 7.84 0.88 7.08
CA ASP A 95 6.52 0.51 7.59
C ASP A 95 5.47 1.24 6.78
N ILE A 96 4.50 0.48 6.26
CA ILE A 96 3.40 1.03 5.48
C ILE A 96 2.11 0.73 6.22
N THR A 97 1.35 1.78 6.53
CA THR A 97 0.09 1.68 7.27
C THR A 97 -1.05 2.21 6.41
N TYR A 98 -2.08 1.39 6.22
CA TYR A 98 -3.34 1.82 5.62
C TYR A 98 -4.37 1.99 6.73
N THR A 99 -5.03 3.14 6.78
CA THR A 99 -6.13 3.35 7.71
C THR A 99 -7.40 3.71 6.94
N LEU A 100 -8.53 3.23 7.43
CA LEU A 100 -9.84 3.51 6.86
C LEU A 100 -10.70 4.16 7.93
N ASN A 101 -11.28 5.32 7.60
CA ASN A 101 -12.17 6.04 8.49
C ASN A 101 -13.45 6.35 7.74
N GLU A 102 -14.53 5.61 8.06
CA GLU A 102 -15.82 5.80 7.42
C GLU A 102 -16.51 7.02 8.01
N LYS A 103 -16.79 7.99 7.15
CA LYS A 103 -17.38 9.28 7.58
C LYS A 103 -18.91 9.28 7.60
N GLY A 104 -19.55 8.21 7.15
CA GLY A 104 -20.98 8.19 6.90
C GLY A 104 -21.30 8.57 5.46
N GLY A 105 -22.56 8.34 5.04
CA GLY A 105 -22.95 8.61 3.67
C GLY A 105 -22.27 7.74 2.61
N GLY A 106 -21.64 6.63 3.04
CA GLY A 106 -20.93 5.75 2.12
C GLY A 106 -19.57 6.27 1.68
N ILE A 107 -18.98 7.19 2.45
CA ILE A 107 -17.66 7.76 2.16
C ILE A 107 -16.65 7.25 3.18
N THR A 108 -15.51 6.76 2.69
CA THR A 108 -14.39 6.32 3.53
C THR A 108 -13.16 7.17 3.22
N THR A 109 -12.53 7.71 4.26
CA THR A 109 -11.23 8.35 4.13
C THR A 109 -10.17 7.25 4.22
N PHE A 110 -9.41 7.08 3.14
CA PHE A 110 -8.29 6.14 3.07
C PHE A 110 -7.00 6.92 3.23
N THR A 111 -6.15 6.51 4.17
CA THR A 111 -4.86 7.14 4.41
C THR A 111 -3.76 6.10 4.33
N VAL A 112 -2.68 6.42 3.61
CA VAL A 112 -1.46 5.61 3.61
C VAL A 112 -0.34 6.40 4.25
N ILE A 113 0.37 5.76 5.17
CA ILE A 113 1.54 6.34 5.84
C ILE A 113 2.71 5.41 5.58
N GLN A 114 3.79 5.96 5.00
CA GLN A 114 5.02 5.23 4.74
C GLN A 114 6.12 5.85 5.60
N GLU A 115 6.67 5.08 6.51
CA GLU A 115 7.70 5.52 7.45
C GLU A 115 9.09 5.09 6.96
N ASN A 116 10.12 5.69 7.54
CA ASN A 116 11.52 5.39 7.22
C ASN A 116 11.88 5.70 5.75
N CYS A 117 11.39 6.81 5.24
CA CYS A 117 11.87 7.32 3.95
C CYS A 117 13.30 7.81 4.14
N LYS A 118 14.22 7.41 3.27
CA LYS A 118 15.65 7.69 3.48
C LYS A 118 16.01 9.16 3.27
N THR A 119 15.30 9.83 2.37
CA THR A 119 15.53 11.27 2.08
C THR A 119 14.19 11.94 1.81
N GLU A 120 14.20 13.28 1.85
CA GLU A 120 13.02 14.06 1.49
C GLU A 120 12.66 13.89 0.01
N GLU A 121 13.65 13.72 -0.85
CA GLU A 121 13.43 13.46 -2.26
C GLU A 121 12.70 12.15 -2.49
N ILE A 122 13.10 11.08 -1.78
CA ILE A 122 12.41 9.79 -1.83
C ILE A 122 10.98 9.92 -1.31
N ARG A 123 10.79 10.66 -0.20
CA ARG A 123 9.45 10.93 0.33
C ARG A 123 8.57 11.62 -0.71
N ASP A 124 9.07 12.65 -1.36
CA ASP A 124 8.30 13.41 -2.35
C ASP A 124 7.94 12.55 -3.55
N HIS A 125 8.84 11.67 -3.97
CA HIS A 125 8.57 10.69 -5.02
C HIS A 125 7.47 9.70 -4.58
N SER A 126 7.54 9.25 -3.34
CA SER A 126 6.53 8.33 -2.77
C SER A 126 5.16 9.00 -2.67
N VAL A 127 5.10 10.28 -2.32
CA VAL A 127 3.84 11.04 -2.29
C VAL A 127 3.19 11.03 -3.67
N LYS A 128 3.95 11.30 -4.72
CA LYS A 128 3.44 11.28 -6.09
C LYS A 128 2.95 9.89 -6.49
N ASN A 129 3.73 8.87 -6.16
CA ASN A 129 3.39 7.49 -6.49
C ASN A 129 2.11 7.05 -5.77
N TRP A 130 2.02 7.28 -4.45
CA TRP A 130 0.83 6.93 -3.69
C TRP A 130 -0.40 7.72 -4.13
N THR A 131 -0.24 9.00 -4.49
CA THR A 131 -1.35 9.80 -5.01
C THR A 131 -1.91 9.16 -6.27
N SER A 132 -1.07 8.71 -7.18
CA SER A 132 -1.50 8.03 -8.41
C SER A 132 -2.19 6.70 -8.10
N VAL A 133 -1.65 5.93 -7.18
CA VAL A 133 -2.22 4.63 -6.77
C VAL A 133 -3.59 4.84 -6.14
N LEU A 134 -3.71 5.77 -5.20
CA LEU A 134 -4.97 6.04 -4.52
C LEU A 134 -6.02 6.59 -5.49
N GLN A 135 -5.62 7.44 -6.43
CA GLN A 135 -6.55 7.96 -7.44
C GLN A 135 -7.09 6.83 -8.32
N CYS A 136 -6.24 5.91 -8.72
CA CYS A 136 -6.65 4.75 -9.50
C CYS A 136 -7.62 3.87 -8.71
N MET A 137 -7.30 3.58 -7.46
CA MET A 137 -8.16 2.78 -6.58
C MET A 137 -9.52 3.47 -6.35
N LYS A 138 -9.51 4.78 -6.10
CA LYS A 138 -10.72 5.58 -5.93
C LYS A 138 -11.61 5.49 -7.17
N ASP A 139 -11.03 5.71 -8.35
CA ASP A 139 -11.79 5.68 -9.60
C ASP A 139 -12.43 4.31 -9.84
N LEU A 140 -11.68 3.24 -9.62
CA LEU A 140 -12.18 1.88 -9.80
C LEU A 140 -13.30 1.53 -8.81
N LEU A 141 -13.13 1.91 -7.54
CA LEU A 141 -14.14 1.67 -6.51
C LEU A 141 -15.43 2.45 -6.76
N GLU A 142 -15.31 3.72 -7.15
CA GLU A 142 -16.47 4.57 -7.39
C GLU A 142 -17.25 4.16 -8.65
N LYS A 143 -16.56 3.55 -9.62
CA LYS A 143 -17.18 3.01 -10.82
C LYS A 143 -17.72 1.59 -10.64
N GLY A 144 -17.44 0.96 -9.50
CA GLY A 144 -17.85 -0.41 -9.25
C GLY A 144 -17.04 -1.45 -10.02
N GLU A 145 -15.82 -1.12 -10.43
CA GLU A 145 -14.95 -2.04 -11.18
C GLU A 145 -14.08 -2.93 -10.28
N ILE A 146 -13.98 -2.57 -9.01
CA ILE A 146 -13.34 -3.42 -7.99
C ILE A 146 -14.14 -3.46 -6.70
#